data_9fd6d47f3a41ded63d31c5aabb7944f7
#
_entry.id   9fd6d47f3a41ded63d31c5aabb7944f7
#
_cell.length_a   1.000
_cell.length_b   1.000
_cell.length_c   1.000
_cell.angle_alpha   90.00
_cell.angle_beta   90.00
_cell.angle_gamma   90.00
#
_symmetry.space_group_name_H-M   'P 1'
#
loop_
_entity.id
_entity.type
_entity.pdbx_description
1 polymer ?
#
loop_
_entity_poly.entity_id
_entity_poly.type
_entity_poly.pdbx_seq_one_letter_code
_entity_poly.pdbx_strand_id
1 'polypeptide(L)'
;STHCISSAASDVYKRQGSDYNAIEKGIKAFYKSLSDDNPAKRQSQYKCVDSKGLYFPGDIAQGTGNGGRFEILHPITRRPCKLPKGGWRFGESKLPELLRENRIHFGEDETKVPCLKRYLKETEYEVASSVFYKDGRGASKRLQVLFDNSIFDFPKDEEIIKRFVAYVTSYNDSNEPIIVLDFFSGSATTAHAVMKLNAEVGGNRKFIMVQLPEKTELNSEAYKAGYKTICDIGKERIRRAGKKIKEELAVKQHDERITTRQKELTLDIGFRVLKLDSSNMENVYYSPVEYSQQELFAKTENVKSDRTGEDLLFQVMLELGATLDSKIEQIEIKGKAIYNVANNYLVACFDNEIDDSVVTTIAKMQPQYAVFRDSSMTDDSTATNFEQIFKTYSPNTVTKVL
;
A
#
# COMPACT_ATOMS: atom_id res chain seq x y z
N SER A 1 -4.23 -2.77 13.06
CA SER A 1 -5.07 -1.96 13.99
C SER A 1 -4.99 -2.43 15.43
N THR A 2 -4.84 -3.72 15.72
CA THR A 2 -4.58 -4.25 17.08
C THR A 2 -3.23 -3.76 17.62
N HIS A 3 -2.24 -3.57 16.75
CA HIS A 3 -0.94 -3.00 17.12
C HIS A 3 -1.03 -1.57 17.65
N CYS A 4 -1.86 -0.71 17.05
CA CYS A 4 -2.08 0.68 17.54
C CYS A 4 -2.81 0.71 18.88
N ILE A 5 -3.71 -0.24 19.14
CA ILE A 5 -4.43 -0.33 20.41
C ILE A 5 -3.50 -0.84 21.51
N SER A 6 -2.68 -1.85 21.19
CA SER A 6 -1.64 -2.38 22.07
C SER A 6 -0.63 -1.29 22.44
N SER A 7 -0.25 -0.39 21.51
CA SER A 7 0.69 0.69 21.80
C SER A 7 0.07 1.78 22.65
N ALA A 8 -1.14 2.27 22.34
CA ALA A 8 -1.80 3.32 23.12
C ALA A 8 -2.15 2.87 24.54
N ALA A 9 -2.65 1.64 24.71
CA ALA A 9 -2.88 1.06 26.02
C ALA A 9 -1.57 0.74 26.76
N SER A 10 -0.50 0.36 26.04
CA SER A 10 0.85 0.18 26.57
C SER A 10 1.47 1.51 27.04
N ASP A 11 1.15 2.63 26.38
CA ASP A 11 1.64 3.95 26.78
C ASP A 11 0.96 4.45 28.05
N VAL A 12 -0.34 4.18 28.22
CA VAL A 12 -1.04 4.41 29.51
C VAL A 12 -0.42 3.55 30.61
N TYR A 13 -0.09 2.29 30.30
CA TYR A 13 0.57 1.38 31.21
C TYR A 13 1.94 1.89 31.66
N LYS A 14 2.76 2.38 30.74
CA LYS A 14 4.12 2.87 31.03
C LYS A 14 4.15 4.18 31.84
N ARG A 15 3.11 5.03 31.68
CA ARG A 15 3.05 6.35 32.35
C ARG A 15 2.66 6.29 33.82
N GLN A 16 2.00 5.21 34.29
CA GLN A 16 1.40 5.13 35.63
C GLN A 16 2.19 4.24 36.63
N GLY A 17 3.36 3.74 36.25
CA GLY A 17 4.21 2.95 37.14
C GLY A 17 3.64 1.54 37.46
N SER A 18 3.89 1.04 38.66
CA SER A 18 3.48 -0.34 39.08
C SER A 18 2.13 -0.40 39.83
N ASP A 19 1.39 0.69 39.92
CA ASP A 19 0.05 0.68 40.51
C ASP A 19 -0.99 0.21 39.50
N TYR A 20 -1.31 -1.07 39.51
CA TYR A 20 -2.28 -1.69 38.63
C TYR A 20 -3.68 -1.07 38.74
N ASN A 21 -4.11 -0.60 39.90
CA ASN A 21 -5.42 0.04 40.10
C ASN A 21 -5.49 1.39 39.39
N ALA A 22 -4.42 2.19 39.45
CA ALA A 22 -4.32 3.45 38.76
C ALA A 22 -4.31 3.22 37.23
N ILE A 23 -3.59 2.20 36.74
CA ILE A 23 -3.54 1.81 35.34
C ILE A 23 -4.93 1.40 34.84
N GLU A 24 -5.65 0.54 35.58
CA GLU A 24 -7.02 0.13 35.20
C GLU A 24 -8.00 1.31 35.10
N LYS A 25 -7.90 2.27 36.04
CA LYS A 25 -8.69 3.50 35.96
C LYS A 25 -8.38 4.32 34.70
N GLY A 26 -7.09 4.48 34.39
CA GLY A 26 -6.63 5.17 33.19
C GLY A 26 -7.12 4.51 31.90
N ILE A 27 -7.06 3.17 31.81
CA ILE A 27 -7.55 2.40 30.67
C ILE A 27 -9.06 2.53 30.50
N LYS A 28 -9.83 2.46 31.57
CA LYS A 28 -11.28 2.67 31.56
C LYS A 28 -11.64 4.09 31.07
N ALA A 29 -10.89 5.11 31.53
CA ALA A 29 -11.06 6.49 31.07
C ALA A 29 -10.68 6.64 29.58
N PHE A 30 -9.61 6.03 29.13
CA PHE A 30 -9.20 6.00 27.72
C PHE A 30 -10.30 5.42 26.82
N TYR A 31 -10.80 4.22 27.12
CA TYR A 31 -11.88 3.65 26.31
C TYR A 31 -13.16 4.49 26.32
N LYS A 32 -13.46 5.17 27.42
CA LYS A 32 -14.62 6.07 27.54
C LYS A 32 -14.47 7.32 26.68
N SER A 33 -13.23 7.80 26.48
CA SER A 33 -12.94 8.99 25.64
C SER A 33 -13.00 8.73 24.15
N LEU A 34 -13.00 7.45 23.73
CA LEU A 34 -13.05 7.10 22.33
C LEU A 34 -14.46 7.26 21.76
N SER A 35 -14.54 7.76 20.53
CA SER A 35 -15.80 7.79 19.75
C SER A 35 -16.30 6.38 19.47
N ASP A 36 -17.62 6.22 19.24
CA ASP A 36 -18.22 4.92 18.97
C ASP A 36 -17.66 4.25 17.71
N ASP A 37 -17.23 5.04 16.74
CA ASP A 37 -16.64 4.57 15.49
C ASP A 37 -15.17 4.16 15.62
N ASN A 38 -14.54 4.44 16.76
CA ASN A 38 -13.14 4.10 16.95
C ASN A 38 -12.95 2.58 17.09
N PRO A 39 -12.14 1.92 16.22
CA PRO A 39 -11.92 0.49 16.29
C PRO A 39 -11.39 0.00 17.66
N ALA A 40 -10.63 0.83 18.37
CA ALA A 40 -10.11 0.52 19.69
C ALA A 40 -11.21 0.31 20.74
N LYS A 41 -12.39 0.94 20.57
CA LYS A 41 -13.52 0.79 21.49
C LYS A 41 -14.07 -0.63 21.54
N ARG A 42 -13.88 -1.42 20.47
CA ARG A 42 -14.25 -2.86 20.44
C ARG A 42 -13.47 -3.68 21.45
N GLN A 43 -12.28 -3.22 21.84
CA GLN A 43 -11.42 -3.88 22.81
C GLN A 43 -11.63 -3.37 24.25
N SER A 44 -12.69 -2.62 24.52
CA SER A 44 -13.00 -2.05 25.84
C SER A 44 -13.26 -3.08 26.95
N GLN A 45 -13.41 -4.34 26.59
CA GLN A 45 -13.45 -5.47 27.52
C GLN A 45 -12.10 -5.71 28.22
N TYR A 46 -10.95 -5.38 27.58
CA TYR A 46 -9.60 -5.53 28.12
C TYR A 46 -9.28 -4.36 29.05
N LYS A 47 -9.81 -4.40 30.27
CA LYS A 47 -9.70 -3.33 31.25
C LYS A 47 -8.97 -3.73 32.53
N CYS A 48 -8.63 -4.99 32.70
CA CYS A 48 -7.82 -5.50 33.80
C CYS A 48 -6.36 -5.60 33.38
N VAL A 49 -5.45 -5.46 34.34
CA VAL A 49 -4.00 -5.49 34.08
C VAL A 49 -3.24 -6.24 35.16
N ASP A 50 -2.20 -6.95 34.75
CA ASP A 50 -1.18 -7.52 35.66
C ASP A 50 0.23 -7.42 35.02
N SER A 51 1.22 -8.07 35.62
CA SER A 51 2.60 -8.06 35.12
C SER A 51 2.78 -8.59 33.68
N LYS A 52 1.82 -9.37 33.18
CA LYS A 52 1.84 -9.92 31.83
C LYS A 52 1.18 -9.01 30.80
N GLY A 53 0.40 -8.00 31.23
CA GLY A 53 -0.26 -7.02 30.37
C GLY A 53 -1.77 -6.93 30.58
N LEU A 54 -2.44 -6.31 29.61
CA LEU A 54 -3.88 -6.12 29.62
C LEU A 54 -4.64 -7.43 29.34
N TYR A 55 -5.67 -7.68 30.13
CA TYR A 55 -6.54 -8.84 29.94
C TYR A 55 -8.01 -8.54 30.27
N PHE A 56 -8.89 -9.44 29.86
CA PHE A 56 -10.26 -9.49 30.37
C PHE A 56 -10.53 -10.82 31.07
N PRO A 57 -11.33 -10.83 32.17
CA PRO A 57 -11.78 -12.05 32.83
C PRO A 57 -12.81 -12.77 31.94
N GLY A 58 -12.37 -13.82 31.25
CA GLY A 58 -13.23 -14.64 30.41
C GLY A 58 -13.91 -15.75 31.23
N ASP A 59 -15.19 -16.01 30.95
CA ASP A 59 -15.95 -17.07 31.61
C ASP A 59 -15.34 -18.45 31.37
N ILE A 60 -15.22 -19.23 32.43
CA ILE A 60 -14.74 -20.62 32.45
C ILE A 60 -15.83 -21.62 32.85
N ALA A 61 -17.09 -21.19 32.96
CA ALA A 61 -18.22 -22.06 33.21
C ALA A 61 -18.62 -22.81 31.94
N GLN A 62 -18.96 -24.09 32.10
CA GLN A 62 -19.51 -24.90 31.02
C GLN A 62 -21.03 -24.73 30.96
N GLY A 63 -21.57 -24.38 29.79
CA GLY A 63 -23.02 -24.16 29.62
C GLY A 63 -23.87 -25.44 29.58
N THR A 64 -23.26 -26.55 29.14
CA THR A 64 -24.01 -27.82 28.87
C THR A 64 -24.12 -28.78 30.07
N GLY A 65 -23.53 -28.45 31.21
CA GLY A 65 -23.60 -29.28 32.42
C GLY A 65 -22.57 -30.44 32.47
N ASN A 66 -21.78 -30.66 31.45
CA ASN A 66 -20.75 -31.72 31.35
C ASN A 66 -19.34 -31.24 31.68
N GLY A 67 -19.20 -30.16 32.43
CA GLY A 67 -17.92 -29.60 32.82
C GLY A 67 -17.24 -30.35 33.97
N GLY A 68 -15.92 -30.08 34.15
CA GLY A 68 -15.14 -30.61 35.23
C GLY A 68 -15.72 -30.20 36.61
N ARG A 69 -15.75 -31.11 37.57
CA ARG A 69 -16.25 -30.86 38.91
C ARG A 69 -15.17 -31.18 39.93
N PHE A 70 -14.27 -30.24 40.12
CA PHE A 70 -13.16 -30.28 41.08
C PHE A 70 -13.04 -28.93 41.82
N GLU A 71 -12.40 -28.91 42.94
CA GLU A 71 -12.26 -27.70 43.75
C GLU A 71 -11.12 -26.80 43.25
N ILE A 72 -11.40 -25.50 43.14
CA ILE A 72 -10.40 -24.46 42.93
C ILE A 72 -10.36 -23.63 44.20
N LEU A 73 -9.23 -23.67 44.93
CA LEU A 73 -9.08 -22.92 46.16
C LEU A 73 -8.73 -21.46 45.91
N HIS A 74 -9.41 -20.55 46.59
CA HIS A 74 -9.09 -19.14 46.55
C HIS A 74 -7.71 -18.86 47.17
N PRO A 75 -6.82 -18.09 46.54
CA PRO A 75 -5.42 -17.97 46.98
C PRO A 75 -5.27 -17.29 48.36
N ILE A 76 -6.22 -16.42 48.73
CA ILE A 76 -6.19 -15.69 50.03
C ILE A 76 -6.97 -16.44 51.09
N THR A 77 -8.25 -16.74 50.86
CA THR A 77 -9.13 -17.33 51.85
C THR A 77 -8.91 -18.81 52.05
N ARG A 78 -8.21 -19.49 51.13
CA ARG A 78 -7.95 -20.94 51.11
C ARG A 78 -9.21 -21.81 51.10
N ARG A 79 -10.39 -21.23 50.82
CA ARG A 79 -11.65 -21.92 50.70
C ARG A 79 -11.95 -22.25 49.24
N PRO A 80 -12.75 -23.31 48.97
CA PRO A 80 -13.17 -23.62 47.60
C PRO A 80 -14.00 -22.49 46.99
N CYS A 81 -13.60 -22.06 45.79
CA CYS A 81 -14.36 -21.08 45.02
C CYS A 81 -15.69 -21.66 44.54
N LYS A 82 -16.65 -20.78 44.34
CA LYS A 82 -17.98 -21.13 43.85
C LYS A 82 -17.89 -21.89 42.52
N LEU A 83 -18.35 -23.15 42.53
CA LEU A 83 -18.46 -24.01 41.37
C LEU A 83 -19.63 -23.55 40.49
N PRO A 84 -19.45 -23.30 39.20
CA PRO A 84 -20.55 -22.99 38.28
C PRO A 84 -21.49 -24.19 38.11
N LYS A 85 -22.80 -23.95 37.85
CA LYS A 85 -23.81 -25.02 37.69
C LYS A 85 -23.41 -26.06 36.63
N GLY A 86 -22.83 -25.64 35.55
CA GLY A 86 -22.37 -26.49 34.44
C GLY A 86 -21.01 -27.15 34.64
N GLY A 87 -20.29 -26.85 35.75
CA GLY A 87 -18.88 -27.23 35.94
C GLY A 87 -17.90 -26.35 35.20
N TRP A 88 -16.62 -26.68 35.29
CA TRP A 88 -15.49 -25.97 34.65
C TRP A 88 -15.35 -26.40 33.19
N ARG A 89 -14.98 -25.47 32.32
CA ARG A 89 -14.78 -25.69 30.87
C ARG A 89 -13.49 -26.48 30.56
N PHE A 90 -12.69 -26.79 31.56
CA PHE A 90 -11.43 -27.55 31.45
C PHE A 90 -11.36 -28.69 32.49
N GLY A 91 -10.50 -29.67 32.22
CA GLY A 91 -10.27 -30.80 33.13
C GLY A 91 -9.32 -30.43 34.23
N GLU A 92 -9.41 -31.20 35.35
CA GLU A 92 -8.59 -31.01 36.56
C GLU A 92 -7.08 -31.01 36.26
N SER A 93 -6.62 -31.82 35.32
CA SER A 93 -5.21 -31.91 34.91
C SER A 93 -4.62 -30.60 34.40
N LYS A 94 -5.45 -29.64 33.89
CA LYS A 94 -5.01 -28.32 33.48
C LYS A 94 -4.88 -27.30 34.61
N LEU A 95 -5.48 -27.55 35.75
CA LEU A 95 -5.50 -26.58 36.84
C LEU A 95 -4.09 -26.20 37.35
N PRO A 96 -3.15 -27.15 37.60
CA PRO A 96 -1.82 -26.81 38.05
C PRO A 96 -1.04 -25.89 37.09
N GLU A 97 -1.21 -26.07 35.78
CA GLU A 97 -0.63 -25.25 34.75
C GLU A 97 -1.19 -23.83 34.81
N LEU A 98 -2.52 -23.70 34.84
CA LEU A 98 -3.21 -22.42 34.88
C LEU A 98 -2.85 -21.59 36.13
N LEU A 99 -2.67 -22.25 37.26
CA LEU A 99 -2.24 -21.61 38.51
C LEU A 99 -0.78 -21.16 38.42
N ARG A 100 0.13 -22.03 37.96
CA ARG A 100 1.56 -21.73 37.78
C ARG A 100 1.75 -20.56 36.83
N GLU A 101 0.95 -20.48 35.76
CA GLU A 101 1.00 -19.44 34.78
C GLU A 101 0.23 -18.17 35.18
N ASN A 102 -0.35 -18.12 36.35
CA ASN A 102 -1.18 -17.02 36.82
C ASN A 102 -2.31 -16.66 35.81
N ARG A 103 -2.95 -17.69 35.24
CA ARG A 103 -4.00 -17.53 34.21
C ARG A 103 -5.40 -17.39 34.81
N ILE A 104 -5.58 -17.62 36.11
CA ILE A 104 -6.86 -17.51 36.80
C ILE A 104 -6.97 -16.14 37.45
N HIS A 105 -8.08 -15.45 37.12
CA HIS A 105 -8.50 -14.23 37.79
C HIS A 105 -9.50 -14.61 38.88
N PHE A 106 -9.08 -14.43 40.13
CA PHE A 106 -9.93 -14.65 41.30
C PHE A 106 -10.71 -13.37 41.60
N GLY A 107 -11.90 -13.50 42.19
CA GLY A 107 -12.62 -12.38 42.75
C GLY A 107 -12.01 -11.89 44.08
N GLU A 108 -12.74 -11.08 44.81
CA GLU A 108 -12.31 -10.61 46.13
C GLU A 108 -12.29 -11.74 47.17
N ASP A 109 -13.19 -12.72 47.00
CA ASP A 109 -13.34 -13.88 47.87
C ASP A 109 -13.80 -15.13 47.10
N GLU A 110 -13.96 -16.26 47.81
CA GLU A 110 -14.40 -17.54 47.26
C GLU A 110 -15.85 -17.58 46.76
N THR A 111 -16.68 -16.57 47.08
CA THR A 111 -18.09 -16.51 46.65
C THR A 111 -18.24 -16.20 45.17
N LYS A 112 -17.19 -15.66 44.56
CA LYS A 112 -17.14 -15.36 43.12
C LYS A 112 -16.64 -16.57 42.35
N VAL A 113 -17.20 -16.75 41.16
CA VAL A 113 -16.68 -17.74 40.19
C VAL A 113 -15.38 -17.20 39.59
N PRO A 114 -14.27 -17.92 39.68
CA PRO A 114 -13.02 -17.49 39.05
C PRO A 114 -13.16 -17.48 37.53
N CYS A 115 -12.36 -16.66 36.88
CA CYS A 115 -12.36 -16.44 35.42
C CYS A 115 -10.97 -16.74 34.83
N LEU A 116 -10.90 -17.02 33.53
CA LEU A 116 -9.63 -17.16 32.81
C LEU A 116 -9.16 -15.80 32.34
N LYS A 117 -7.91 -15.44 32.64
CA LYS A 117 -7.27 -14.25 32.09
C LYS A 117 -7.01 -14.44 30.60
N ARG A 118 -7.70 -13.68 29.74
CA ARG A 118 -7.45 -13.63 28.30
C ARG A 118 -6.74 -12.34 27.98
N TYR A 119 -5.45 -12.46 27.62
CA TYR A 119 -4.59 -11.31 27.39
C TYR A 119 -4.80 -10.71 25.99
N LEU A 120 -4.79 -9.38 25.92
CA LEU A 120 -4.92 -8.66 24.65
C LEU A 120 -3.82 -9.06 23.64
N LYS A 121 -2.59 -9.24 24.14
CA LYS A 121 -1.46 -9.68 23.31
C LYS A 121 -1.61 -11.07 22.68
N GLU A 122 -2.50 -11.91 23.19
CA GLU A 122 -2.80 -13.25 22.67
C GLU A 122 -3.89 -13.21 21.59
N THR A 123 -4.53 -12.05 21.45
CA THR A 123 -5.55 -11.80 20.42
C THR A 123 -4.93 -10.96 19.31
N GLU A 124 -3.87 -11.50 18.71
CA GLU A 124 -3.13 -10.81 17.65
C GLU A 124 -3.99 -10.66 16.39
N TYR A 125 -4.92 -11.57 16.18
CA TYR A 125 -5.81 -11.62 15.04
C TYR A 125 -7.27 -11.70 15.47
N GLU A 126 -8.06 -10.74 15.03
CA GLU A 126 -9.51 -10.75 15.17
C GLU A 126 -10.13 -11.11 13.81
N VAL A 127 -11.12 -11.99 13.81
CA VAL A 127 -11.85 -12.33 12.59
C VAL A 127 -12.48 -11.06 12.01
N ALA A 128 -12.19 -10.78 10.75
CA ALA A 128 -12.75 -9.62 10.07
C ALA A 128 -14.30 -9.72 10.03
N SER A 129 -14.98 -8.62 10.35
CA SER A 129 -16.42 -8.57 10.22
C SER A 129 -16.83 -8.69 8.75
N SER A 130 -17.77 -9.55 8.43
CA SER A 130 -18.33 -9.71 7.09
C SER A 130 -19.34 -8.60 6.72
N VAL A 131 -19.78 -7.81 7.70
CA VAL A 131 -20.74 -6.72 7.50
C VAL A 131 -20.18 -5.42 8.07
N PHE A 132 -20.17 -4.38 7.23
CA PHE A 132 -19.84 -3.02 7.62
C PHE A 132 -21.01 -2.11 7.29
N TYR A 133 -21.57 -1.48 8.31
CA TYR A 133 -22.52 -0.39 8.09
C TYR A 133 -21.79 0.94 8.15
N LYS A 134 -21.90 1.73 7.09
CA LYS A 134 -21.43 3.11 7.04
C LYS A 134 -22.31 3.93 6.12
N ASP A 135 -22.71 5.13 6.56
CA ASP A 135 -23.50 6.03 5.73
C ASP A 135 -22.69 6.50 4.52
N GLY A 136 -23.13 6.14 3.31
CA GLY A 136 -22.47 6.49 2.05
C GLY A 136 -22.36 8.00 1.78
N ARG A 137 -23.24 8.82 2.39
CA ARG A 137 -23.20 10.29 2.26
C ARG A 137 -21.89 10.91 2.78
N GLY A 138 -21.23 10.23 3.74
CA GLY A 138 -19.95 10.66 4.26
C GLY A 138 -18.83 10.67 3.21
N ALA A 139 -18.82 9.69 2.31
CA ALA A 139 -17.82 9.58 1.23
C ALA A 139 -17.96 10.77 0.24
N SER A 140 -19.20 11.08 -0.18
CA SER A 140 -19.48 12.21 -1.09
C SER A 140 -19.08 13.54 -0.46
N LYS A 141 -19.40 13.76 0.83
CA LYS A 141 -19.00 14.98 1.53
C LYS A 141 -17.48 15.14 1.62
N ARG A 142 -16.74 14.06 1.92
CA ARG A 142 -15.27 14.12 1.98
C ARG A 142 -14.65 14.39 0.63
N LEU A 143 -15.21 13.80 -0.45
CA LEU A 143 -14.75 14.10 -1.80
C LEU A 143 -15.06 15.54 -2.17
N GLN A 144 -16.26 16.05 -1.85
CA GLN A 144 -16.63 17.45 -2.07
C GLN A 144 -15.67 18.40 -1.36
N VAL A 145 -15.32 18.15 -0.09
CA VAL A 145 -14.32 18.95 0.65
C VAL A 145 -12.93 18.86 -0.01
N LEU A 146 -12.56 17.71 -0.59
CA LEU A 146 -11.26 17.56 -1.24
C LEU A 146 -11.16 18.36 -2.54
N PHE A 147 -12.28 18.56 -3.24
CA PHE A 147 -12.32 19.26 -4.53
C PHE A 147 -12.92 20.67 -4.45
N ASP A 148 -13.43 21.08 -3.28
CA ASP A 148 -14.22 22.30 -3.08
C ASP A 148 -15.51 22.35 -3.93
N ASN A 149 -15.91 21.22 -4.53
CA ASN A 149 -17.09 21.11 -5.35
C ASN A 149 -17.57 19.65 -5.49
N SER A 150 -18.85 19.45 -5.89
CA SER A 150 -19.43 18.11 -6.14
C SER A 150 -19.13 17.69 -7.58
N ILE A 151 -18.00 17.01 -7.81
CA ILE A 151 -17.50 16.68 -9.14
C ILE A 151 -17.73 15.21 -9.54
N PHE A 152 -18.15 14.35 -8.62
CA PHE A 152 -18.33 12.93 -8.87
C PHE A 152 -19.44 12.36 -8.00
N ASP A 153 -20.39 11.67 -8.63
CA ASP A 153 -21.52 11.06 -7.94
C ASP A 153 -21.17 9.70 -7.37
N PHE A 154 -21.68 9.42 -6.17
CA PHE A 154 -21.56 8.14 -5.49
C PHE A 154 -20.13 7.57 -5.37
N PRO A 155 -19.14 8.37 -4.93
CA PRO A 155 -17.80 7.85 -4.72
C PRO A 155 -17.82 6.75 -3.65
N LYS A 156 -17.00 5.72 -3.86
CA LYS A 156 -16.79 4.70 -2.81
C LYS A 156 -16.13 5.33 -1.60
N ASP A 157 -16.36 4.76 -0.42
CA ASP A 157 -15.78 5.23 0.84
C ASP A 157 -14.33 4.77 0.96
N GLU A 158 -13.38 5.70 0.99
CA GLU A 158 -11.94 5.41 1.07
C GLU A 158 -11.55 4.72 2.38
N GLU A 159 -12.31 4.91 3.47
CA GLU A 159 -12.06 4.23 4.73
C GLU A 159 -12.44 2.74 4.68
N ILE A 160 -13.52 2.41 3.94
CA ILE A 160 -13.92 1.02 3.73
C ILE A 160 -12.90 0.32 2.82
N ILE A 161 -12.52 0.95 1.71
CA ILE A 161 -11.50 0.40 0.80
C ILE A 161 -10.16 0.23 1.53
N LYS A 162 -9.72 1.23 2.32
CA LYS A 162 -8.53 1.14 3.16
C LYS A 162 -8.57 -0.08 4.09
N ARG A 163 -9.71 -0.35 4.70
CA ARG A 163 -9.90 -1.50 5.58
C ARG A 163 -9.78 -2.83 4.82
N PHE A 164 -10.36 -2.94 3.63
CA PHE A 164 -10.20 -4.15 2.80
C PHE A 164 -8.75 -4.36 2.38
N VAL A 165 -8.08 -3.31 1.93
CA VAL A 165 -6.66 -3.38 1.61
C VAL A 165 -5.84 -3.81 2.83
N ALA A 166 -6.12 -3.24 4.01
CA ALA A 166 -5.44 -3.61 5.24
C ALA A 166 -5.64 -5.10 5.58
N TYR A 167 -6.85 -5.64 5.41
CA TYR A 167 -7.12 -7.04 5.73
C TYR A 167 -6.28 -8.02 4.89
N VAL A 168 -6.13 -7.76 3.60
CA VAL A 168 -5.38 -8.66 2.70
C VAL A 168 -3.88 -8.41 2.70
N THR A 169 -3.43 -7.25 3.18
CA THR A 169 -2.02 -6.84 3.08
C THR A 169 -1.29 -6.77 4.43
N SER A 170 -1.97 -7.07 5.55
CA SER A 170 -1.39 -7.00 6.89
C SER A 170 -0.44 -8.17 7.22
N TYR A 171 -0.48 -9.25 6.45
CA TYR A 171 0.26 -10.50 6.70
C TYR A 171 1.48 -10.68 5.80
N ASN A 172 1.87 -9.65 5.08
CA ASN A 172 3.00 -9.78 4.16
C ASN A 172 4.32 -9.53 4.91
N ASP A 173 4.99 -10.60 5.30
CA ASP A 173 6.34 -10.59 5.89
C ASP A 173 7.44 -10.42 4.84
N SER A 174 7.09 -10.38 3.55
CA SER A 174 8.06 -10.15 2.48
C SER A 174 8.41 -8.66 2.39
N ASN A 175 9.68 -8.36 2.08
CA ASN A 175 10.14 -7.00 1.80
C ASN A 175 9.67 -6.49 0.42
N GLU A 176 8.92 -7.29 -0.33
CA GLU A 176 8.43 -6.91 -1.64
C GLU A 176 7.22 -5.97 -1.55
N PRO A 177 7.13 -4.97 -2.44
CA PRO A 177 6.00 -4.06 -2.46
C PRO A 177 4.72 -4.79 -2.87
N ILE A 178 3.67 -4.60 -2.11
CA ILE A 178 2.33 -5.11 -2.44
C ILE A 178 1.71 -4.20 -3.50
N ILE A 179 1.20 -4.79 -4.57
CA ILE A 179 0.51 -4.06 -5.63
C ILE A 179 -1.00 -4.24 -5.48
N VAL A 180 -1.72 -3.13 -5.41
CA VAL A 180 -3.18 -3.07 -5.37
C VAL A 180 -3.68 -2.62 -6.74
N LEU A 181 -4.40 -3.49 -7.43
CA LEU A 181 -4.94 -3.24 -8.77
C LEU A 181 -6.45 -2.98 -8.71
N ASP A 182 -6.90 -1.91 -9.38
CA ASP A 182 -8.32 -1.57 -9.52
C ASP A 182 -8.62 -1.30 -11.01
N PHE A 183 -9.40 -2.20 -11.63
CA PHE A 183 -9.70 -2.14 -13.07
C PHE A 183 -10.78 -1.13 -13.46
N PHE A 184 -11.59 -0.69 -12.50
CA PHE A 184 -12.66 0.28 -12.72
C PHE A 184 -12.58 1.35 -11.65
N SER A 185 -11.45 2.06 -11.62
CA SER A 185 -11.05 2.92 -10.51
C SER A 185 -11.96 4.14 -10.30
N GLY A 186 -12.81 4.48 -11.27
CA GLY A 186 -13.71 5.61 -11.19
C GLY A 186 -12.97 6.89 -10.78
N SER A 187 -13.34 7.45 -9.63
CA SER A 187 -12.67 8.61 -9.05
C SER A 187 -11.38 8.28 -8.30
N ALA A 188 -10.75 7.11 -8.50
CA ALA A 188 -9.51 6.65 -7.86
C ALA A 188 -9.57 6.57 -6.32
N THR A 189 -10.67 6.07 -5.77
CA THR A 189 -10.83 5.88 -4.32
C THR A 189 -9.79 4.93 -3.75
N THR A 190 -9.46 3.86 -4.48
CA THR A 190 -8.49 2.85 -4.07
C THR A 190 -7.08 3.43 -3.92
N ALA A 191 -6.63 4.28 -4.84
CA ALA A 191 -5.35 4.97 -4.72
C ALA A 191 -5.30 5.85 -3.46
N HIS A 192 -6.35 6.63 -3.20
CA HIS A 192 -6.47 7.44 -1.99
C HIS A 192 -6.39 6.56 -0.73
N ALA A 193 -7.09 5.42 -0.70
CA ALA A 193 -7.09 4.49 0.41
C ALA A 193 -5.70 3.87 0.65
N VAL A 194 -4.97 3.49 -0.41
CA VAL A 194 -3.61 2.93 -0.33
C VAL A 194 -2.63 3.95 0.25
N MET A 195 -2.62 5.19 -0.28
CA MET A 195 -1.77 6.26 0.25
C MET A 195 -2.04 6.52 1.73
N LYS A 196 -3.32 6.56 2.12
CA LYS A 196 -3.73 6.75 3.51
C LYS A 196 -3.27 5.62 4.42
N LEU A 197 -3.38 4.36 3.95
CA LEU A 197 -2.90 3.20 4.70
C LEU A 197 -1.38 3.23 4.88
N ASN A 198 -0.62 3.54 3.82
CA ASN A 198 0.83 3.68 3.90
C ASN A 198 1.25 4.76 4.90
N ALA A 199 0.51 5.88 4.94
CA ALA A 199 0.75 6.96 5.89
C ALA A 199 0.46 6.56 7.35
N GLU A 200 -0.56 5.72 7.59
CA GLU A 200 -0.99 5.34 8.94
C GLU A 200 -0.12 4.25 9.58
N VAL A 201 0.28 3.25 8.79
CA VAL A 201 0.97 2.07 9.34
C VAL A 201 2.42 1.94 8.90
N GLY A 202 2.88 2.82 8.04
CA GLY A 202 4.14 2.67 7.32
C GLY A 202 4.06 1.49 6.35
N GLY A 203 4.43 1.65 5.12
CA GLY A 203 4.41 0.56 4.16
C GLY A 203 4.69 1.07 2.75
N ASN A 204 5.00 0.13 1.87
CA ASN A 204 5.35 0.41 0.48
C ASN A 204 4.35 -0.27 -0.46
N ARG A 205 3.04 -0.08 -0.19
CA ARG A 205 2.00 -0.56 -1.09
C ARG A 205 1.94 0.36 -2.30
N LYS A 206 1.93 -0.24 -3.47
CA LYS A 206 1.75 0.44 -4.76
C LYS A 206 0.33 0.26 -5.26
N PHE A 207 -0.13 1.12 -6.15
CA PHE A 207 -1.44 1.00 -6.77
C PHE A 207 -1.33 1.09 -8.30
N ILE A 208 -2.21 0.34 -8.98
CA ILE A 208 -2.43 0.43 -10.42
C ILE A 208 -3.91 0.69 -10.63
N MET A 209 -4.23 1.86 -11.18
CA MET A 209 -5.61 2.30 -11.44
C MET A 209 -5.88 2.26 -12.93
N VAL A 210 -6.86 1.47 -13.35
CA VAL A 210 -7.27 1.40 -14.75
C VAL A 210 -8.66 2.00 -14.88
N GLN A 211 -8.82 2.96 -15.78
CA GLN A 211 -10.10 3.63 -16.05
C GLN A 211 -10.23 3.98 -17.53
N LEU A 212 -11.38 3.70 -18.10
CA LEU A 212 -11.73 4.19 -19.42
C LEU A 212 -11.90 5.71 -19.40
N PRO A 213 -11.47 6.44 -20.44
CA PRO A 213 -11.58 7.90 -20.49
C PRO A 213 -13.01 8.35 -20.87
N GLU A 214 -13.99 7.87 -20.08
CA GLU A 214 -15.39 8.26 -20.24
C GLU A 214 -15.54 9.78 -20.06
N LYS A 215 -16.26 10.41 -20.98
CA LYS A 215 -16.47 11.85 -20.95
C LYS A 215 -17.43 12.23 -19.82
N THR A 216 -17.12 13.32 -19.14
CA THR A 216 -18.04 13.95 -18.19
C THR A 216 -19.16 14.68 -18.95
N GLU A 217 -20.33 14.75 -18.36
CA GLU A 217 -21.47 15.45 -18.95
C GLU A 217 -21.16 16.95 -19.10
N LEU A 218 -21.49 17.55 -20.23
CA LEU A 218 -21.17 18.95 -20.58
C LEU A 218 -21.70 19.96 -19.54
N ASN A 219 -22.82 19.66 -18.90
CA ASN A 219 -23.44 20.52 -17.89
C ASN A 219 -23.03 20.18 -16.46
N SER A 220 -22.21 19.14 -16.26
CA SER A 220 -21.78 18.74 -14.91
C SER A 220 -20.81 19.72 -14.29
N GLU A 221 -20.76 19.75 -12.96
CA GLU A 221 -19.78 20.52 -12.22
C GLU A 221 -18.35 20.08 -12.51
N ALA A 222 -18.14 18.76 -12.79
CA ALA A 222 -16.87 18.24 -13.22
C ALA A 222 -16.39 18.88 -14.53
N TYR A 223 -17.25 18.93 -15.55
CA TYR A 223 -16.90 19.55 -16.83
C TYR A 223 -16.60 21.05 -16.71
N LYS A 224 -17.42 21.78 -15.93
CA LYS A 224 -17.22 23.21 -15.65
C LYS A 224 -15.90 23.46 -14.90
N ALA A 225 -15.49 22.54 -14.03
CA ALA A 225 -14.20 22.58 -13.33
C ALA A 225 -13.00 22.16 -14.19
N GLY A 226 -13.21 21.82 -15.47
CA GLY A 226 -12.14 21.47 -16.42
C GLY A 226 -11.83 19.97 -16.52
N TYR A 227 -12.54 19.12 -15.79
CA TYR A 227 -12.38 17.66 -15.86
C TYR A 227 -13.25 17.11 -17.00
N LYS A 228 -12.64 16.85 -18.15
CA LYS A 228 -13.34 16.39 -19.35
C LYS A 228 -13.64 14.89 -19.35
N THR A 229 -12.90 14.14 -18.55
CA THR A 229 -13.04 12.68 -18.42
C THR A 229 -13.01 12.25 -16.95
N ILE A 230 -13.54 11.05 -16.67
CA ILE A 230 -13.44 10.43 -15.34
C ILE A 230 -11.98 10.25 -14.94
N CYS A 231 -11.09 9.94 -15.90
CA CYS A 231 -9.65 9.82 -15.65
C CYS A 231 -9.05 11.14 -15.11
N ASP A 232 -9.53 12.30 -15.56
CA ASP A 232 -9.03 13.59 -15.06
C ASP A 232 -9.40 13.81 -13.61
N ILE A 233 -10.62 13.42 -13.23
CA ILE A 233 -11.07 13.44 -11.82
C ILE A 233 -10.21 12.51 -10.96
N GLY A 234 -9.97 11.28 -11.44
CA GLY A 234 -9.14 10.29 -10.72
C GLY A 234 -7.71 10.78 -10.48
N LYS A 235 -7.05 11.31 -11.52
CA LYS A 235 -5.70 11.89 -11.43
C LYS A 235 -5.64 13.04 -10.41
N GLU A 236 -6.61 13.94 -10.46
CA GLU A 236 -6.64 15.08 -9.55
C GLU A 236 -6.94 14.65 -8.11
N ARG A 237 -7.81 13.65 -7.90
CA ARG A 237 -8.03 13.08 -6.58
C ARG A 237 -6.75 12.53 -5.99
N ILE A 238 -5.96 11.79 -6.76
CA ILE A 238 -4.67 11.25 -6.29
C ILE A 238 -3.75 12.38 -5.84
N ARG A 239 -3.62 13.46 -6.64
CA ARG A 239 -2.77 14.61 -6.30
C ARG A 239 -3.22 15.31 -5.03
N ARG A 240 -4.51 15.66 -4.93
CA ARG A 240 -5.06 16.37 -3.77
C ARG A 240 -5.03 15.52 -2.50
N ALA A 241 -5.39 14.24 -2.60
CA ALA A 241 -5.34 13.32 -1.49
C ALA A 241 -3.89 13.12 -0.99
N GLY A 242 -2.94 12.90 -1.91
CA GLY A 242 -1.53 12.77 -1.56
C GLY A 242 -0.97 13.99 -0.84
N LYS A 243 -1.25 15.19 -1.37
CA LYS A 243 -0.85 16.47 -0.74
C LYS A 243 -1.43 16.61 0.66
N LYS A 244 -2.74 16.39 0.82
CA LYS A 244 -3.42 16.49 2.12
C LYS A 244 -2.86 15.50 3.14
N ILE A 245 -2.65 14.23 2.75
CA ILE A 245 -2.10 13.21 3.64
C ILE A 245 -0.68 13.58 4.07
N LYS A 246 0.14 14.11 3.16
CA LYS A 246 1.50 14.56 3.48
C LYS A 246 1.52 15.72 4.45
N GLU A 247 0.60 16.68 4.30
CA GLU A 247 0.42 17.81 5.23
C GLU A 247 -0.04 17.33 6.62
N GLU A 248 -1.00 16.39 6.67
CA GLU A 248 -1.48 15.80 7.93
C GLU A 248 -0.36 15.01 8.65
N LEU A 249 0.51 14.32 7.92
CA LEU A 249 1.68 13.65 8.47
C LEU A 249 2.69 14.63 9.06
N ALA A 250 2.99 15.72 8.34
CA ALA A 250 3.92 16.74 8.81
C ALA A 250 3.46 17.38 10.12
N VAL A 251 2.16 17.67 10.26
CA VAL A 251 1.58 18.20 11.51
C VAL A 251 1.71 17.19 12.65
N LYS A 252 1.46 15.91 12.41
CA LYS A 252 1.59 14.85 13.43
C LYS A 252 3.04 14.67 13.90
N GLN A 253 4.01 14.82 13.00
CA GLN A 253 5.44 14.74 13.33
C GLN A 253 5.93 15.90 14.20
N HIS A 254 5.30 17.07 14.09
CA HIS A 254 5.59 18.24 14.94
C HIS A 254 4.95 18.18 16.35
N ASP A 255 4.00 17.28 16.59
CA ASP A 255 3.44 17.10 17.94
C ASP A 255 4.45 16.31 18.80
N GLU A 256 5.18 17.03 19.68
CA GLU A 256 6.23 16.48 20.57
C GLU A 256 5.78 15.31 21.46
N ARG A 257 4.49 15.02 21.55
CA ARG A 257 3.95 13.87 22.26
C ARG A 257 4.15 12.54 21.56
N ILE A 258 4.61 12.54 20.30
CA ILE A 258 4.80 11.34 19.46
C ILE A 258 6.29 11.00 19.26
N THR A 259 7.21 11.73 19.88
CA THR A 259 8.66 11.70 19.65
C THR A 259 9.41 10.43 20.11
N THR A 260 8.77 9.32 20.31
CA THR A 260 9.49 8.08 20.65
C THR A 260 9.21 6.98 19.62
N ARG A 261 9.98 6.92 18.54
CA ARG A 261 10.11 5.79 17.59
C ARG A 261 9.44 5.85 16.21
N GLN A 262 9.12 6.98 15.67
CA GLN A 262 8.81 6.99 14.23
C GLN A 262 10.01 7.57 13.45
N LYS A 263 10.71 6.66 12.73
CA LYS A 263 11.54 6.97 11.57
C LYS A 263 10.77 7.95 10.70
N GLU A 264 11.40 9.01 10.19
CA GLU A 264 10.75 9.91 9.21
C GLU A 264 10.03 9.06 8.15
N LEU A 265 8.72 9.03 8.22
CA LEU A 265 7.88 8.35 7.22
C LEU A 265 7.86 9.24 5.98
N THR A 266 8.73 8.95 5.04
CA THR A 266 8.66 9.54 3.71
C THR A 266 7.54 8.84 2.95
N LEU A 267 6.41 9.52 2.76
CA LEU A 267 5.30 9.04 1.96
C LEU A 267 5.57 9.35 0.48
N ASP A 268 5.66 8.34 -0.35
CA ASP A 268 5.62 8.49 -1.80
C ASP A 268 4.18 8.78 -2.24
N ILE A 269 3.95 9.94 -2.84
CA ILE A 269 2.66 10.37 -3.39
C ILE A 269 2.72 10.51 -4.92
N GLY A 270 3.85 10.13 -5.53
CA GLY A 270 4.04 10.15 -6.97
C GLY A 270 3.24 9.06 -7.68
N PHE A 271 2.87 9.31 -8.93
CA PHE A 271 2.30 8.31 -9.82
C PHE A 271 2.59 8.65 -11.27
N ARG A 272 2.62 7.62 -12.10
CA ARG A 272 2.72 7.77 -13.57
C ARG A 272 1.35 7.66 -14.19
N VAL A 273 1.15 8.38 -15.29
CA VAL A 273 -0.04 8.30 -16.11
C VAL A 273 0.36 7.69 -17.44
N LEU A 274 -0.18 6.54 -17.75
CA LEU A 274 0.03 5.84 -19.01
C LEU A 274 -1.29 5.83 -19.78
N LYS A 275 -1.20 5.91 -21.09
CA LYS A 275 -2.35 5.84 -21.99
C LYS A 275 -2.13 4.67 -22.94
N LEU A 276 -3.11 3.77 -23.00
CA LEU A 276 -3.09 2.73 -24.02
C LEU A 276 -3.38 3.37 -25.37
N ASP A 277 -2.48 3.18 -26.31
CA ASP A 277 -2.59 3.69 -27.68
C ASP A 277 -2.26 2.57 -28.69
N SER A 278 -2.30 2.90 -29.97
CA SER A 278 -1.84 2.01 -31.04
C SER A 278 -0.32 1.81 -30.95
N SER A 279 0.18 0.79 -31.65
CA SER A 279 1.64 0.55 -31.76
C SER A 279 2.40 1.83 -32.15
N ASN A 280 3.61 2.01 -31.59
CA ASN A 280 4.50 3.11 -31.98
C ASN A 280 5.05 2.93 -33.40
N MET A 281 4.99 1.71 -33.90
CA MET A 281 5.53 1.37 -35.22
C MET A 281 4.50 1.59 -36.32
N GLU A 282 4.96 1.94 -37.51
CA GLU A 282 4.13 1.97 -38.71
C GLU A 282 3.62 0.57 -39.06
N ASN A 283 2.46 0.49 -39.73
CA ASN A 283 1.91 -0.78 -40.14
C ASN A 283 2.74 -1.39 -41.26
N VAL A 284 3.22 -2.63 -41.06
CA VAL A 284 4.02 -3.37 -42.04
C VAL A 284 3.20 -4.21 -43.01
N TYR A 285 1.88 -4.18 -42.95
CA TYR A 285 1.04 -4.89 -43.89
C TYR A 285 0.90 -4.07 -45.18
N TYR A 286 1.69 -4.43 -46.18
CA TYR A 286 1.64 -3.82 -47.50
C TYR A 286 0.95 -4.79 -48.45
N SER A 287 -0.08 -4.28 -49.14
CA SER A 287 -0.53 -4.90 -50.37
C SER A 287 0.48 -4.55 -51.48
N PRO A 288 1.15 -5.53 -52.12
CA PRO A 288 2.16 -5.26 -53.14
C PRO A 288 1.64 -4.42 -54.31
N VAL A 289 0.30 -4.31 -54.48
CA VAL A 289 -0.37 -3.58 -55.52
C VAL A 289 -0.46 -2.07 -55.23
N GLU A 290 -0.30 -1.67 -53.97
CA GLU A 290 -0.51 -0.30 -53.49
C GLU A 290 0.76 0.54 -53.43
N TYR A 291 1.95 -0.05 -53.70
CA TYR A 291 3.22 0.66 -53.54
C TYR A 291 4.02 0.74 -54.82
N SER A 292 4.46 1.95 -55.14
CA SER A 292 5.47 2.17 -56.15
C SER A 292 6.87 1.84 -55.62
N GLN A 293 7.79 1.45 -56.49
CA GLN A 293 9.19 1.13 -56.12
C GLN A 293 9.89 2.34 -55.46
N GLN A 294 9.49 3.57 -55.76
CA GLN A 294 10.04 4.78 -55.11
C GLN A 294 9.54 4.98 -53.69
N GLU A 295 8.33 4.55 -53.36
CA GLU A 295 7.80 4.64 -52.00
C GLU A 295 8.42 3.59 -51.07
N LEU A 296 8.84 2.44 -51.60
CA LEU A 296 9.59 1.43 -50.83
C LEU A 296 10.95 1.94 -50.36
N PHE A 297 11.64 2.73 -51.16
CA PHE A 297 12.93 3.33 -50.80
C PHE A 297 12.81 4.59 -49.94
N ALA A 298 11.64 5.24 -49.91
CA ALA A 298 11.41 6.45 -49.13
C ALA A 298 11.02 6.15 -47.66
N LYS A 299 10.64 4.90 -47.31
CA LYS A 299 10.26 4.50 -45.97
C LYS A 299 11.45 3.94 -45.19
N THR A 300 12.37 4.80 -44.82
CA THR A 300 13.42 4.49 -43.85
C THR A 300 12.95 4.59 -42.41
N GLU A 301 11.81 5.25 -42.19
CA GLU A 301 11.23 5.46 -40.88
C GLU A 301 10.18 4.42 -40.54
N ASN A 302 10.44 3.58 -39.54
CA ASN A 302 9.54 2.55 -39.06
C ASN A 302 8.69 3.00 -37.85
N VAL A 303 8.98 4.17 -37.27
CA VAL A 303 8.27 4.75 -36.14
C VAL A 303 7.30 5.83 -36.63
N LYS A 304 6.09 5.84 -36.08
CA LYS A 304 5.09 6.87 -36.37
C LYS A 304 5.61 8.25 -36.00
N SER A 305 5.32 9.24 -36.82
CA SER A 305 5.82 10.61 -36.70
C SER A 305 5.31 11.37 -35.47
N ASP A 306 4.20 10.92 -34.87
CA ASP A 306 3.60 11.49 -33.65
C ASP A 306 4.10 10.86 -32.35
N ARG A 307 5.09 9.98 -32.40
CA ARG A 307 5.67 9.29 -31.24
C ARG A 307 6.91 10.00 -30.71
N THR A 308 7.03 10.01 -29.39
CA THR A 308 8.16 10.59 -28.67
C THR A 308 9.17 9.51 -28.25
N GLY A 309 10.38 9.91 -27.86
CA GLY A 309 11.36 8.98 -27.29
C GLY A 309 10.86 8.29 -26.01
N GLU A 310 10.01 8.95 -25.23
CA GLU A 310 9.37 8.35 -24.06
C GLU A 310 8.38 7.23 -24.45
N ASP A 311 7.60 7.41 -25.51
CA ASP A 311 6.67 6.37 -26.00
C ASP A 311 7.42 5.10 -26.41
N LEU A 312 8.56 5.27 -27.10
CA LEU A 312 9.45 4.17 -27.49
C LEU A 312 10.09 3.52 -26.26
N LEU A 313 10.51 4.32 -25.28
CA LEU A 313 11.10 3.81 -24.06
C LEU A 313 10.14 2.88 -23.31
N PHE A 314 8.89 3.28 -23.13
CA PHE A 314 7.90 2.44 -22.45
C PHE A 314 7.57 1.16 -23.22
N GLN A 315 7.57 1.18 -24.53
CA GLN A 315 7.45 -0.04 -25.34
C GLN A 315 8.62 -1.00 -25.07
N VAL A 316 9.85 -0.50 -25.17
CA VAL A 316 11.07 -1.28 -24.92
C VAL A 316 11.13 -1.81 -23.50
N MET A 317 10.72 -1.01 -22.51
CA MET A 317 10.66 -1.45 -21.12
C MET A 317 9.75 -2.69 -20.97
N LEU A 318 8.59 -2.69 -21.61
CA LEU A 318 7.68 -3.84 -21.61
C LEU A 318 8.29 -5.07 -22.29
N GLU A 319 8.90 -4.88 -23.46
CA GLU A 319 9.53 -5.95 -24.23
C GLU A 319 10.73 -6.61 -23.51
N LEU A 320 11.48 -5.81 -22.74
CA LEU A 320 12.65 -6.26 -21.99
C LEU A 320 12.33 -6.65 -20.54
N GLY A 321 11.07 -6.56 -20.11
CA GLY A 321 10.65 -6.96 -18.77
C GLY A 321 11.02 -5.96 -17.67
N ALA A 322 11.37 -4.71 -18.00
CA ALA A 322 11.54 -3.66 -17.03
C ALA A 322 10.17 -3.24 -16.46
N THR A 323 10.08 -3.07 -15.14
CA THR A 323 8.81 -2.66 -14.53
C THR A 323 8.49 -1.19 -14.85
N LEU A 324 7.22 -0.89 -15.12
CA LEU A 324 6.79 0.46 -15.53
C LEU A 324 6.98 1.52 -14.42
N ASP A 325 7.23 1.12 -13.20
CA ASP A 325 7.53 1.98 -12.06
C ASP A 325 9.05 2.14 -11.82
N SER A 326 9.90 1.53 -12.64
CA SER A 326 11.35 1.69 -12.54
C SER A 326 11.77 3.14 -12.58
N LYS A 327 12.83 3.48 -11.84
CA LYS A 327 13.43 4.81 -11.90
C LYS A 327 13.96 5.06 -13.31
N ILE A 328 13.55 6.16 -13.92
CA ILE A 328 14.03 6.63 -15.22
C ILE A 328 14.80 7.90 -14.96
N GLU A 329 16.06 7.94 -15.42
CA GLU A 329 16.90 9.13 -15.44
C GLU A 329 17.13 9.53 -16.89
N GLN A 330 16.74 10.74 -17.25
CA GLN A 330 17.07 11.31 -18.54
C GLN A 330 18.31 12.17 -18.40
N ILE A 331 19.33 11.86 -19.17
CA ILE A 331 20.58 12.61 -19.23
C ILE A 331 20.81 13.08 -20.67
N GLU A 332 21.51 14.19 -20.81
CA GLU A 332 21.87 14.71 -22.13
C GLU A 332 23.37 14.47 -22.37
N ILE A 333 23.69 13.84 -23.50
CA ILE A 333 25.07 13.65 -23.95
C ILE A 333 25.19 14.21 -25.35
N LYS A 334 25.98 15.28 -25.51
CA LYS A 334 26.18 15.97 -26.80
C LYS A 334 24.89 16.37 -27.51
N GLY A 335 23.91 16.85 -26.77
CA GLY A 335 22.60 17.26 -27.30
C GLY A 335 21.67 16.11 -27.64
N LYS A 336 22.00 14.85 -27.28
CA LYS A 336 21.16 13.67 -27.44
C LYS A 336 20.54 13.25 -26.12
N ALA A 337 19.26 12.89 -26.13
CA ALA A 337 18.53 12.42 -24.96
C ALA A 337 18.80 10.94 -24.72
N ILE A 338 19.39 10.62 -23.58
CA ILE A 338 19.68 9.24 -23.14
C ILE A 338 18.80 8.92 -21.95
N TYR A 339 18.07 7.82 -22.03
CA TYR A 339 17.24 7.31 -20.96
C TYR A 339 17.95 6.17 -20.23
N ASN A 340 18.20 6.33 -18.94
CA ASN A 340 18.73 5.28 -18.07
C ASN A 340 17.64 4.76 -17.14
N VAL A 341 17.32 3.50 -17.25
CA VAL A 341 16.25 2.83 -16.50
C VAL A 341 16.84 1.84 -15.52
N ALA A 342 16.40 1.90 -14.26
CA ALA A 342 16.73 0.96 -13.19
C ALA A 342 18.26 0.76 -13.02
N ASN A 343 19.01 1.87 -12.93
CA ASN A 343 20.47 1.87 -12.71
C ASN A 343 21.22 0.99 -13.73
N ASN A 344 21.18 1.38 -15.00
CA ASN A 344 21.82 0.68 -16.12
C ASN A 344 21.23 -0.70 -16.48
N TYR A 345 20.00 -1.05 -16.01
CA TYR A 345 19.31 -2.21 -16.56
C TYR A 345 19.04 -2.02 -18.06
N LEU A 346 18.52 -0.84 -18.42
CA LEU A 346 18.29 -0.43 -19.80
C LEU A 346 18.81 0.98 -20.00
N VAL A 347 19.64 1.18 -21.02
CA VAL A 347 20.00 2.52 -21.50
C VAL A 347 19.58 2.64 -22.95
N ALA A 348 18.79 3.67 -23.28
CA ALA A 348 18.23 3.86 -24.60
C ALA A 348 18.49 5.27 -25.13
N CYS A 349 18.74 5.37 -26.42
CA CYS A 349 18.80 6.63 -27.16
C CYS A 349 18.02 6.48 -28.48
N PHE A 350 17.01 7.32 -28.66
CA PHE A 350 16.12 7.27 -29.83
C PHE A 350 16.28 8.48 -30.74
N ASP A 351 17.27 9.33 -30.49
CA ASP A 351 17.57 10.48 -31.34
C ASP A 351 18.25 10.03 -32.62
N ASN A 352 18.03 10.76 -33.70
CA ASN A 352 18.67 10.53 -34.97
C ASN A 352 20.14 10.96 -34.96
N GLU A 353 20.94 10.45 -35.86
CA GLU A 353 22.33 10.85 -36.09
C GLU A 353 23.20 10.78 -34.82
N ILE A 354 23.31 9.60 -34.22
CA ILE A 354 24.14 9.35 -33.05
C ILE A 354 25.59 9.09 -33.49
N ASP A 355 26.53 9.80 -32.90
CA ASP A 355 27.96 9.60 -33.18
C ASP A 355 28.60 8.52 -32.27
N ASP A 356 29.76 7.99 -32.72
CA ASP A 356 30.52 6.96 -31.98
C ASP A 356 30.87 7.38 -30.54
N SER A 357 30.94 8.66 -30.25
CA SER A 357 31.29 9.14 -28.91
C SER A 357 30.12 9.05 -27.94
N VAL A 358 28.89 9.25 -28.42
CA VAL A 358 27.67 9.00 -27.62
C VAL A 358 27.56 7.52 -27.31
N VAL A 359 27.74 6.66 -28.33
CA VAL A 359 27.69 5.21 -28.19
C VAL A 359 28.79 4.70 -27.23
N THR A 360 30.02 5.25 -27.34
CA THR A 360 31.13 4.94 -26.43
C THR A 360 30.77 5.32 -24.97
N THR A 361 30.11 6.44 -24.79
CA THR A 361 29.71 6.90 -23.44
C THR A 361 28.65 5.96 -22.87
N ILE A 362 27.67 5.54 -23.66
CA ILE A 362 26.63 4.57 -23.27
C ILE A 362 27.29 3.21 -22.96
N ALA A 363 28.21 2.72 -23.81
CA ALA A 363 28.91 1.46 -23.58
C ALA A 363 29.73 1.47 -22.28
N LYS A 364 30.37 2.61 -21.93
CA LYS A 364 31.09 2.76 -20.66
C LYS A 364 30.20 2.74 -19.43
N MET A 365 28.88 3.00 -19.55
CA MET A 365 27.94 2.83 -18.46
C MET A 365 27.66 1.35 -18.16
N GLN A 366 28.10 0.42 -19.05
CA GLN A 366 27.93 -1.03 -18.93
C GLN A 366 26.49 -1.44 -18.65
N PRO A 367 25.50 -1.05 -19.48
CA PRO A 367 24.12 -1.44 -19.28
C PRO A 367 23.92 -2.92 -19.58
N GLN A 368 22.87 -3.53 -19.00
CA GLN A 368 22.46 -4.87 -19.38
C GLN A 368 21.86 -4.88 -20.79
N TYR A 369 21.05 -3.89 -21.11
CA TYR A 369 20.47 -3.67 -22.44
C TYR A 369 20.82 -2.26 -22.93
N ALA A 370 21.25 -2.14 -24.19
CA ALA A 370 21.40 -0.87 -24.88
C ALA A 370 20.49 -0.86 -26.12
N VAL A 371 19.63 0.15 -26.24
CA VAL A 371 18.64 0.22 -27.33
C VAL A 371 18.76 1.52 -28.09
N PHE A 372 18.80 1.37 -29.38
CA PHE A 372 18.89 2.48 -30.35
C PHE A 372 17.75 2.37 -31.36
N ARG A 373 17.47 3.45 -32.05
CA ARG A 373 16.57 3.46 -33.19
C ARG A 373 17.37 3.17 -34.46
N ASP A 374 16.79 2.49 -35.44
CA ASP A 374 17.44 2.22 -36.73
C ASP A 374 17.90 3.48 -37.42
N SER A 375 17.05 4.49 -37.52
CA SER A 375 17.36 5.81 -38.04
C SER A 375 18.37 6.63 -37.21
N SER A 376 18.77 6.13 -36.02
CA SER A 376 19.88 6.76 -35.24
C SER A 376 21.24 6.54 -35.88
N MET A 377 21.38 5.54 -36.75
CA MET A 377 22.63 5.18 -37.43
C MET A 377 22.64 5.84 -38.79
N THR A 378 23.70 6.58 -39.08
CA THR A 378 23.83 7.33 -40.35
C THR A 378 24.13 6.44 -41.55
N ASP A 379 24.78 5.28 -41.31
CA ASP A 379 25.17 4.32 -42.34
C ASP A 379 25.55 2.95 -41.74
N ASP A 380 25.74 1.94 -42.59
CA ASP A 380 26.13 0.59 -42.20
C ASP A 380 27.49 0.54 -41.49
N SER A 381 28.39 1.47 -41.75
CA SER A 381 29.69 1.56 -41.09
C SER A 381 29.51 1.97 -39.62
N THR A 382 28.59 2.88 -39.35
CA THR A 382 28.23 3.30 -37.99
C THR A 382 27.61 2.14 -37.21
N ALA A 383 26.74 1.35 -37.82
CA ALA A 383 26.15 0.14 -37.19
C ALA A 383 27.24 -0.88 -36.80
N THR A 384 28.21 -1.11 -37.69
CA THR A 384 29.35 -2.00 -37.42
C THR A 384 30.25 -1.47 -36.31
N ASN A 385 30.48 -0.15 -36.26
CA ASN A 385 31.26 0.50 -35.21
C ASN A 385 30.55 0.38 -33.84
N PHE A 386 29.22 0.48 -33.76
CA PHE A 386 28.46 0.30 -32.54
C PHE A 386 28.74 -1.06 -31.92
N GLU A 387 28.66 -2.14 -32.72
CA GLU A 387 29.00 -3.48 -32.22
C GLU A 387 30.43 -3.58 -31.69
N GLN A 388 31.41 -3.00 -32.38
CA GLN A 388 32.80 -3.04 -31.95
C GLN A 388 33.04 -2.23 -30.66
N ILE A 389 32.37 -1.09 -30.52
CA ILE A 389 32.42 -0.26 -29.31
C ILE A 389 31.87 -1.06 -28.11
N PHE A 390 30.70 -1.71 -28.25
CA PHE A 390 30.14 -2.53 -27.18
C PHE A 390 30.99 -3.75 -26.88
N LYS A 391 31.52 -4.45 -27.87
CA LYS A 391 32.46 -5.56 -27.66
C LYS A 391 33.71 -5.14 -26.88
N THR A 392 34.16 -3.89 -27.08
CA THR A 392 35.37 -3.36 -26.41
C THR A 392 35.08 -2.90 -24.99
N TYR A 393 34.02 -2.13 -24.74
CA TYR A 393 33.75 -1.47 -23.47
C TYR A 393 32.71 -2.17 -22.60
N SER A 394 31.82 -2.98 -23.20
CA SER A 394 30.75 -3.69 -22.48
C SER A 394 30.33 -4.99 -23.19
N PRO A 395 31.19 -6.00 -23.20
CA PRO A 395 30.96 -7.24 -23.98
C PRO A 395 29.72 -8.03 -23.51
N ASN A 396 29.22 -7.76 -22.32
CA ASN A 396 28.04 -8.44 -21.76
C ASN A 396 26.71 -7.69 -22.05
N THR A 397 26.77 -6.50 -22.65
CA THR A 397 25.58 -5.73 -23.00
C THR A 397 24.86 -6.38 -24.19
N VAL A 398 23.55 -6.55 -24.06
CA VAL A 398 22.70 -6.94 -25.20
C VAL A 398 22.26 -5.67 -25.92
N THR A 399 22.75 -5.48 -27.13
CA THR A 399 22.34 -4.35 -27.98
C THR A 399 21.10 -4.73 -28.79
N LYS A 400 20.17 -3.79 -28.92
CA LYS A 400 18.97 -3.92 -29.75
C LYS A 400 18.75 -2.66 -30.56
N VAL A 401 18.18 -2.83 -31.74
CA VAL A 401 17.74 -1.77 -32.63
C VAL A 401 16.22 -1.88 -32.80
N LEU A 402 15.51 -0.75 -32.75
CA LEU A 402 14.06 -0.63 -32.97
C LEU A 402 13.80 -0.27 -34.42
#